data_7114b108d453f0e87c96d5b664761c57
#
_entry.id   7114b108d453f0e87c96d5b664761c57
#
_cell.length_a   1.000
_cell.length_b   1.000
_cell.length_c   1.000
_cell.angle_alpha   90.00
_cell.angle_beta   90.00
_cell.angle_gamma   90.00
#
_symmetry.space_group_name_H-M   'P 1'
#
loop_
_entity.id
_entity.type
_entity.pdbx_description
1 polymer ?
#
loop_
_entity_poly.entity_id
_entity_poly.type
_entity_poly.pdbx_seq_one_letter_code
_entity_poly.pdbx_strand_id
1 'polypeptide(L)'
;MKGWLSRLLAVTSLAVCMAAFAVPAYAEKRVALVVGNNDYRNVPKLQKAVNDARTMGDTLKQLGFTVMVAENQNRQAFSQTLLAFDKAVDAGDTAFFFYAGHGFEIAGQNFLLPTDVPAATEGQEELVRDASILADRIIERMQNRKVRTAILVFDACRNNPFERAGTRAVAGGGGLAPMTQLPEGVFSIFSAGPRQTALDRLSNDDANPNSVFTRTFAKELTQPGVNLVQVAQRTRRAVSELAETVRHKQIPVYFDQMVDDVFLNGLANAQPEAAKPAEPLQKLAALPPVQRLQPQNDSVNAPIAMFSRHNGGWTVVFSIADPTLGISWRIGDSGDFRETGFMDTLDPRTRKRMPNPSVELPADTSAAVIQVRYVDTNGELQGPFPIRFDPEAALIRDQRKILDMTATSWLSFREYNGLLVYYTHLMSYRCAIREVRVGIDTAVPDKVLKMPPCNTRDPSVIPHDAQPYLKLAPVTKSVSVELTYRDGSVSEIKSFRR
;
A
#
# COMPACT_ATOMS: atom_id res chain seq x y z
N MET A 1 59.77 39.60 -3.79
CA MET A 1 59.00 39.13 -4.94
C MET A 1 58.71 37.61 -4.98
N LYS A 2 59.25 36.79 -4.06
CA LYS A 2 59.01 35.32 -4.03
C LYS A 2 57.80 34.86 -3.22
N GLY A 3 57.15 35.74 -2.43
CA GLY A 3 56.02 35.36 -1.56
C GLY A 3 54.63 35.56 -2.16
N TRP A 4 54.48 36.24 -3.28
CA TRP A 4 53.20 36.54 -3.90
C TRP A 4 52.77 35.47 -4.93
N LEU A 5 53.72 34.85 -5.61
CA LEU A 5 53.40 33.77 -6.55
C LEU A 5 52.92 32.47 -5.88
N SER A 6 53.40 32.17 -4.65
CA SER A 6 52.97 30.97 -3.92
C SER A 6 51.53 31.07 -3.36
N ARG A 7 51.05 32.31 -3.09
CA ARG A 7 49.65 32.52 -2.63
C ARG A 7 48.64 32.50 -3.78
N LEU A 8 49.02 32.90 -5.00
CA LEU A 8 48.15 32.79 -6.18
C LEU A 8 48.00 31.35 -6.65
N LEU A 9 49.02 30.52 -6.56
CA LEU A 9 48.94 29.09 -6.92
C LEU A 9 48.11 28.26 -5.92
N ALA A 10 48.11 28.63 -4.65
CA ALA A 10 47.29 27.96 -3.63
C ALA A 10 45.79 28.27 -3.77
N VAL A 11 45.43 29.49 -4.17
CA VAL A 11 44.02 29.91 -4.37
C VAL A 11 43.46 29.31 -5.67
N THR A 12 44.24 29.20 -6.74
CA THR A 12 43.80 28.57 -7.98
C THR A 12 43.65 27.05 -7.87
N SER A 13 44.49 26.36 -7.07
CA SER A 13 44.34 24.92 -6.80
C SER A 13 43.11 24.61 -5.96
N LEU A 14 42.70 25.47 -5.00
CA LEU A 14 41.50 25.26 -4.18
C LEU A 14 40.21 25.51 -4.98
N ALA A 15 40.23 26.46 -5.95
CA ALA A 15 39.07 26.72 -6.81
C ALA A 15 38.83 25.61 -7.85
N VAL A 16 39.87 24.91 -8.31
CA VAL A 16 39.76 23.79 -9.26
C VAL A 16 39.28 22.53 -8.56
N CYS A 17 39.60 22.28 -7.27
CA CYS A 17 39.08 21.15 -6.52
C CYS A 17 37.57 21.28 -6.11
N MET A 18 37.02 22.50 -6.02
CA MET A 18 35.58 22.69 -5.75
C MET A 18 34.68 22.52 -6.98
N ALA A 19 35.21 22.56 -8.18
CA ALA A 19 34.43 22.39 -9.42
C ALA A 19 34.18 20.92 -9.82
N ALA A 20 34.79 19.94 -9.11
CA ALA A 20 34.78 18.53 -9.53
C ALA A 20 33.68 17.66 -8.90
N PHE A 21 32.76 18.20 -8.05
CA PHE A 21 31.65 17.44 -7.42
C PHE A 21 30.28 18.03 -7.70
N ALA A 22 30.06 18.62 -8.87
CA ALA A 22 28.71 18.81 -9.36
C ALA A 22 28.20 17.43 -9.84
N VAL A 23 27.75 16.58 -8.91
CA VAL A 23 26.89 15.44 -9.27
C VAL A 23 25.68 16.04 -9.97
N PRO A 24 25.38 15.70 -11.24
CA PRO A 24 24.20 16.19 -11.89
C PRO A 24 23.00 15.73 -11.04
N ALA A 25 22.31 16.68 -10.43
CA ALA A 25 21.02 16.42 -9.85
C ALA A 25 20.12 15.96 -11.00
N TYR A 26 19.92 14.65 -11.13
CA TYR A 26 18.92 14.09 -12.04
C TYR A 26 17.58 14.64 -11.58
N ALA A 27 17.03 15.56 -12.34
CA ALA A 27 15.68 16.05 -12.09
C ALA A 27 14.72 14.86 -12.24
N GLU A 28 14.02 14.53 -11.18
CA GLU A 28 13.00 13.50 -11.15
C GLU A 28 11.97 13.74 -12.25
N LYS A 29 11.85 12.79 -13.19
CA LYS A 29 10.81 12.81 -14.20
C LYS A 29 9.52 12.23 -13.64
N ARG A 30 8.42 12.74 -14.15
CA ARG A 30 7.08 12.21 -13.90
C ARG A 30 6.56 11.62 -15.21
N VAL A 31 6.35 10.32 -15.23
CA VAL A 31 5.90 9.60 -16.43
C VAL A 31 4.60 8.87 -16.11
N ALA A 32 3.60 9.00 -16.99
CA ALA A 32 2.31 8.37 -16.80
C ALA A 32 1.87 7.56 -18.02
N LEU A 33 1.26 6.41 -17.75
CA LEU A 33 0.47 5.65 -18.71
C LEU A 33 -0.99 5.64 -18.27
N VAL A 34 -1.89 6.11 -19.10
CA VAL A 34 -3.34 6.06 -18.88
C VAL A 34 -4.01 5.23 -19.96
N VAL A 35 -4.81 4.24 -19.55
CA VAL A 35 -5.48 3.29 -20.44
C VAL A 35 -6.98 3.35 -20.20
N GLY A 36 -7.76 3.49 -21.28
CA GLY A 36 -9.22 3.47 -21.25
C GLY A 36 -9.80 2.52 -22.29
N ASN A 37 -10.59 1.54 -21.86
CA ASN A 37 -11.19 0.53 -22.73
C ASN A 37 -12.72 0.58 -22.66
N ASN A 38 -13.36 0.96 -23.80
CA ASN A 38 -14.82 0.95 -23.99
C ASN A 38 -15.28 -0.19 -24.89
N ASP A 39 -14.57 -0.42 -26.00
CA ASP A 39 -15.04 -1.19 -27.16
C ASP A 39 -14.71 -2.68 -27.07
N TYR A 40 -15.21 -3.32 -26.03
CA TYR A 40 -15.07 -4.76 -25.84
C TYR A 40 -15.85 -5.55 -26.91
N ARG A 41 -15.25 -6.63 -27.40
CA ARG A 41 -15.83 -7.46 -28.47
C ARG A 41 -16.77 -8.54 -27.92
N ASN A 42 -16.39 -9.18 -26.82
CA ASN A 42 -17.03 -10.39 -26.31
C ASN A 42 -17.65 -10.23 -24.91
N VAL A 43 -17.49 -9.07 -24.30
CA VAL A 43 -18.12 -8.68 -23.01
C VAL A 43 -18.83 -7.33 -23.19
N PRO A 44 -19.71 -6.91 -22.28
CA PRO A 44 -20.47 -5.67 -22.42
C PRO A 44 -19.55 -4.45 -22.64
N LYS A 45 -19.90 -3.59 -23.59
CA LYS A 45 -19.20 -2.34 -23.83
C LYS A 45 -19.39 -1.36 -22.67
N LEU A 46 -18.38 -0.54 -22.39
CA LEU A 46 -18.44 0.60 -21.48
C LEU A 46 -18.63 1.89 -22.26
N GLN A 47 -18.98 2.98 -21.56
CA GLN A 47 -19.27 4.26 -22.25
C GLN A 47 -18.28 5.36 -21.88
N LYS A 48 -17.70 5.32 -20.67
CA LYS A 48 -16.93 6.44 -20.12
C LYS A 48 -15.43 6.16 -19.92
N ALA A 49 -14.97 4.91 -19.96
CA ALA A 49 -13.60 4.55 -19.64
C ALA A 49 -12.56 5.24 -20.54
N VAL A 50 -12.87 5.47 -21.83
CA VAL A 50 -11.99 6.23 -22.72
C VAL A 50 -11.95 7.70 -22.33
N ASN A 51 -13.09 8.31 -21.96
CA ASN A 51 -13.12 9.69 -21.46
C ASN A 51 -12.41 9.82 -20.12
N ASP A 52 -12.49 8.80 -19.26
CA ASP A 52 -11.75 8.77 -17.99
C ASP A 52 -10.23 8.79 -18.22
N ALA A 53 -9.74 8.01 -19.18
CA ALA A 53 -8.34 8.03 -19.56
C ALA A 53 -7.91 9.40 -20.13
N ARG A 54 -8.72 10.01 -20.98
CA ARG A 54 -8.45 11.37 -21.50
C ARG A 54 -8.39 12.41 -20.39
N THR A 55 -9.40 12.43 -19.51
CA THR A 55 -9.46 13.36 -18.37
C THR A 55 -8.26 13.18 -17.45
N MET A 56 -7.92 11.94 -17.10
CA MET A 56 -6.74 11.66 -16.29
C MET A 56 -5.44 12.05 -16.99
N GLY A 57 -5.36 11.79 -18.30
CA GLY A 57 -4.23 12.22 -19.11
C GLY A 57 -4.00 13.73 -19.08
N ASP A 58 -5.05 14.51 -19.25
CA ASP A 58 -4.96 15.98 -19.21
C ASP A 58 -4.67 16.49 -17.80
N THR A 59 -5.28 15.89 -16.77
CA THR A 59 -4.98 16.18 -15.36
C THR A 59 -3.50 15.93 -15.04
N LEU A 60 -2.96 14.80 -15.46
CA LEU A 60 -1.56 14.44 -15.18
C LEU A 60 -0.57 15.33 -15.96
N LYS A 61 -0.90 15.75 -17.21
CA LYS A 61 -0.11 16.76 -17.94
C LYS A 61 -0.04 18.07 -17.17
N GLN A 62 -1.16 18.56 -16.62
CA GLN A 62 -1.19 19.76 -15.77
C GLN A 62 -0.31 19.62 -14.52
N LEU A 63 -0.15 18.41 -14.00
CA LEU A 63 0.70 18.06 -12.86
C LEU A 63 2.17 17.77 -13.25
N GLY A 64 2.55 18.06 -14.49
CA GLY A 64 3.92 17.94 -14.97
C GLY A 64 4.36 16.54 -15.39
N PHE A 65 3.42 15.62 -15.63
CA PHE A 65 3.74 14.29 -16.16
C PHE A 65 3.93 14.32 -17.68
N THR A 66 4.87 13.52 -18.16
CA THR A 66 4.89 13.06 -19.56
C THR A 66 3.89 11.92 -19.67
N VAL A 67 2.81 12.09 -20.42
CA VAL A 67 1.68 11.18 -20.43
C VAL A 67 1.54 10.44 -21.75
N MET A 68 1.43 9.11 -21.66
CA MET A 68 0.98 8.22 -22.75
C MET A 68 -0.49 7.89 -22.54
N VAL A 69 -1.33 8.21 -23.52
CA VAL A 69 -2.77 7.86 -23.51
C VAL A 69 -2.99 6.70 -24.47
N ALA A 70 -3.63 5.64 -24.00
CA ALA A 70 -3.92 4.43 -24.76
C ALA A 70 -5.43 4.10 -24.69
N GLU A 71 -6.09 4.10 -25.82
CA GLU A 71 -7.55 3.88 -25.91
C GLU A 71 -7.85 2.53 -26.59
N ASN A 72 -8.87 1.84 -26.10
CA ASN A 72 -9.40 0.61 -26.68
C ASN A 72 -8.34 -0.45 -27.04
N GLN A 73 -7.47 -0.74 -26.08
CA GLN A 73 -6.32 -1.62 -26.28
C GLN A 73 -6.74 -3.09 -26.33
N ASN A 74 -6.42 -3.75 -27.45
CA ASN A 74 -6.43 -5.21 -27.50
C ASN A 74 -5.20 -5.77 -26.75
N ARG A 75 -5.11 -7.08 -26.55
CA ARG A 75 -4.05 -7.73 -25.77
C ARG A 75 -2.65 -7.40 -26.28
N GLN A 76 -2.46 -7.40 -27.60
CA GLN A 76 -1.17 -7.10 -28.21
C GLN A 76 -0.79 -5.63 -28.05
N ALA A 77 -1.70 -4.72 -28.40
CA ALA A 77 -1.48 -3.27 -28.26
C ALA A 77 -1.20 -2.89 -26.81
N PHE A 78 -1.95 -3.44 -25.85
CA PHE A 78 -1.73 -3.17 -24.43
C PHE A 78 -0.33 -3.59 -23.99
N SER A 79 0.13 -4.78 -24.43
CA SER A 79 1.49 -5.24 -24.12
C SER A 79 2.57 -4.34 -24.72
N GLN A 80 2.37 -3.86 -25.97
CA GLN A 80 3.30 -2.94 -26.63
C GLN A 80 3.33 -1.58 -25.91
N THR A 81 2.18 -1.08 -25.47
CA THR A 81 2.07 0.17 -24.70
C THR A 81 2.78 0.07 -23.36
N LEU A 82 2.64 -1.06 -22.65
CA LEU A 82 3.41 -1.30 -21.41
C LEU A 82 4.92 -1.33 -21.66
N LEU A 83 5.38 -1.95 -22.77
CA LEU A 83 6.79 -1.92 -23.14
C LEU A 83 7.30 -0.51 -23.48
N ALA A 84 6.48 0.33 -24.11
CA ALA A 84 6.80 1.72 -24.36
C ALA A 84 6.89 2.53 -23.06
N PHE A 85 5.99 2.28 -22.13
CA PHE A 85 6.00 2.89 -20.80
C PHE A 85 7.27 2.52 -20.01
N ASP A 86 7.64 1.22 -19.99
CA ASP A 86 8.88 0.76 -19.35
C ASP A 86 10.12 1.50 -19.88
N LYS A 87 10.16 1.75 -21.20
CA LYS A 87 11.30 2.46 -21.83
C LYS A 87 11.34 3.94 -21.48
N ALA A 88 10.19 4.55 -21.19
CA ALA A 88 10.09 5.97 -20.87
C ALA A 88 10.43 6.28 -19.40
N VAL A 89 10.39 5.28 -18.53
CA VAL A 89 10.62 5.40 -17.10
C VAL A 89 12.07 5.05 -16.78
N ASP A 90 12.75 5.91 -16.01
CA ASP A 90 14.11 5.70 -15.51
C ASP A 90 14.13 5.50 -13.99
N ALA A 91 15.29 5.07 -13.47
CA ALA A 91 15.47 4.89 -12.03
C ALA A 91 15.34 6.24 -11.29
N GLY A 92 14.59 6.23 -10.19
CA GLY A 92 14.32 7.43 -9.38
C GLY A 92 13.13 8.28 -9.85
N ASP A 93 12.50 7.95 -10.98
CA ASP A 93 11.31 8.65 -11.49
C ASP A 93 10.07 8.40 -10.65
N THR A 94 9.06 9.27 -10.80
CA THR A 94 7.67 9.01 -10.40
C THR A 94 6.90 8.42 -11.59
N ALA A 95 6.43 7.19 -11.45
CA ALA A 95 5.64 6.47 -12.45
C ALA A 95 4.17 6.40 -12.03
N PHE A 96 3.26 6.79 -12.93
CA PHE A 96 1.82 6.75 -12.70
C PHE A 96 1.14 5.84 -13.73
N PHE A 97 0.36 4.88 -13.25
CA PHE A 97 -0.46 4.02 -14.10
C PHE A 97 -1.93 4.20 -13.76
N PHE A 98 -2.73 4.52 -14.76
CA PHE A 98 -4.19 4.59 -14.65
C PHE A 98 -4.84 3.63 -15.63
N TYR A 99 -5.84 2.91 -15.16
CA TYR A 99 -6.65 2.04 -15.97
C TYR A 99 -8.13 2.24 -15.69
N ALA A 100 -8.90 2.53 -16.75
CA ALA A 100 -10.35 2.51 -16.74
C ALA A 100 -10.87 1.44 -17.71
N GLY A 101 -11.71 0.52 -17.22
CA GLY A 101 -12.19 -0.60 -18.03
C GLY A 101 -12.73 -1.75 -17.19
N HIS A 102 -12.95 -2.91 -17.82
CA HIS A 102 -13.28 -4.11 -17.08
C HIS A 102 -12.06 -4.70 -16.37
N GLY A 103 -12.24 -5.06 -15.11
CA GLY A 103 -11.28 -5.80 -14.31
C GLY A 103 -11.92 -7.04 -13.73
N PHE A 104 -11.13 -8.07 -13.48
CA PHE A 104 -11.60 -9.34 -13.00
C PHE A 104 -10.59 -9.95 -11.99
N GLU A 105 -11.08 -10.54 -10.91
CA GLU A 105 -10.25 -11.24 -9.94
C GLU A 105 -10.37 -12.73 -10.13
N ILE A 106 -9.22 -13.42 -10.19
CA ILE A 106 -9.13 -14.89 -10.21
C ILE A 106 -8.11 -15.31 -9.16
N ALA A 107 -8.52 -16.11 -8.19
CA ALA A 107 -7.66 -16.66 -7.15
C ALA A 107 -6.81 -15.59 -6.42
N GLY A 108 -7.40 -14.44 -6.09
CA GLY A 108 -6.74 -13.33 -5.41
C GLY A 108 -5.90 -12.43 -6.31
N GLN A 109 -5.81 -12.71 -7.60
CA GLN A 109 -5.04 -11.93 -8.58
C GLN A 109 -5.94 -11.03 -9.42
N ASN A 110 -5.49 -9.80 -9.68
CA ASN A 110 -6.23 -8.80 -10.45
C ASN A 110 -5.83 -8.81 -11.92
N PHE A 111 -6.80 -8.98 -12.81
CA PHE A 111 -6.62 -8.98 -14.25
C PHE A 111 -7.33 -7.79 -14.89
N LEU A 112 -6.62 -7.04 -15.72
CA LEU A 112 -7.15 -5.93 -16.52
C LEU A 112 -7.48 -6.48 -17.91
N LEU A 113 -8.73 -6.29 -18.33
CA LEU A 113 -9.24 -6.92 -19.56
C LEU A 113 -8.93 -6.05 -20.78
N PRO A 114 -8.22 -6.56 -21.79
CA PRO A 114 -8.13 -5.93 -23.10
C PRO A 114 -9.44 -6.07 -23.88
N THR A 115 -9.62 -5.26 -24.91
CA THR A 115 -10.90 -5.19 -25.67
C THR A 115 -11.24 -6.46 -26.44
N ASP A 116 -10.27 -7.32 -26.69
CA ASP A 116 -10.40 -8.60 -27.38
C ASP A 116 -10.41 -9.82 -26.45
N VAL A 117 -10.59 -9.61 -25.14
CA VAL A 117 -10.74 -10.72 -24.18
C VAL A 117 -11.81 -11.69 -24.68
N PRO A 118 -11.56 -13.03 -24.67
CA PRO A 118 -12.53 -14.01 -25.15
C PRO A 118 -13.78 -14.04 -24.26
N ALA A 119 -14.92 -14.41 -24.82
CA ALA A 119 -16.07 -14.82 -24.02
C ALA A 119 -15.70 -16.08 -23.24
N ALA A 120 -16.12 -16.14 -21.98
CA ALA A 120 -15.83 -17.27 -21.12
C ALA A 120 -17.05 -17.65 -20.26
N THR A 121 -17.11 -18.91 -19.86
CA THR A 121 -18.11 -19.49 -18.97
C THR A 121 -17.42 -20.13 -17.77
N GLU A 122 -18.17 -20.64 -16.79
CA GLU A 122 -17.64 -21.38 -15.64
C GLU A 122 -16.67 -22.48 -16.08
N GLY A 123 -15.48 -22.54 -15.45
CA GLY A 123 -14.42 -23.49 -15.78
C GLY A 123 -13.47 -23.04 -16.92
N GLN A 124 -13.66 -21.83 -17.45
CA GLN A 124 -12.82 -21.27 -18.51
C GLN A 124 -11.98 -20.07 -18.03
N GLU A 125 -11.71 -19.98 -16.72
CA GLU A 125 -10.96 -18.89 -16.08
C GLU A 125 -9.56 -18.73 -16.67
N GLU A 126 -8.95 -19.83 -17.09
CA GLU A 126 -7.60 -19.84 -17.69
C GLU A 126 -7.57 -19.06 -19.02
N LEU A 127 -8.61 -19.17 -19.85
CA LEU A 127 -8.70 -18.38 -21.08
C LEU A 127 -8.73 -16.88 -20.82
N VAL A 128 -9.45 -16.46 -19.78
CA VAL A 128 -9.52 -15.04 -19.39
C VAL A 128 -8.18 -14.58 -18.82
N ARG A 129 -7.55 -15.41 -17.98
CA ARG A 129 -6.24 -15.14 -17.39
C ARG A 129 -5.18 -14.90 -18.45
N ASP A 130 -5.07 -15.81 -19.42
CA ASP A 130 -4.06 -15.76 -20.47
C ASP A 130 -4.27 -14.58 -21.42
N ALA A 131 -5.53 -14.24 -21.68
CA ALA A 131 -5.90 -13.12 -22.54
C ALA A 131 -5.78 -11.75 -21.85
N SER A 132 -5.58 -11.70 -20.52
CA SER A 132 -5.63 -10.46 -19.73
C SER A 132 -4.26 -9.98 -19.25
N ILE A 133 -4.18 -8.76 -18.73
CA ILE A 133 -2.98 -8.18 -18.13
C ILE A 133 -3.07 -8.35 -16.62
N LEU A 134 -2.13 -9.06 -16.01
CA LEU A 134 -2.01 -9.16 -14.56
C LEU A 134 -1.54 -7.82 -13.98
N ALA A 135 -2.32 -7.22 -13.06
CA ALA A 135 -2.02 -5.92 -12.48
C ALA A 135 -0.71 -5.91 -11.68
N ASP A 136 -0.40 -6.99 -10.97
CA ASP A 136 0.85 -7.11 -10.19
C ASP A 136 2.09 -7.02 -11.08
N ARG A 137 2.01 -7.50 -12.34
CA ARG A 137 3.10 -7.35 -13.31
C ARG A 137 3.42 -5.90 -13.67
N ILE A 138 2.47 -4.98 -13.52
CA ILE A 138 2.71 -3.55 -13.77
C ILE A 138 3.56 -3.00 -12.61
N ILE A 139 3.29 -3.42 -11.39
CA ILE A 139 4.09 -3.07 -10.21
C ILE A 139 5.52 -3.62 -10.36
N GLU A 140 5.66 -4.90 -10.70
CA GLU A 140 6.96 -5.54 -10.93
C GLU A 140 7.78 -4.80 -12.00
N ARG A 141 7.16 -4.35 -13.09
CA ARG A 141 7.82 -3.58 -14.16
C ARG A 141 8.35 -2.25 -13.64
N MET A 142 7.54 -1.50 -12.90
CA MET A 142 7.95 -0.23 -12.30
C MET A 142 9.12 -0.43 -11.32
N GLN A 143 9.07 -1.50 -10.49
CA GLN A 143 10.15 -1.84 -9.58
C GLN A 143 11.45 -2.25 -10.31
N ASN A 144 11.33 -3.06 -11.37
CA ASN A 144 12.49 -3.43 -12.20
C ASN A 144 13.15 -2.20 -12.85
N ARG A 145 12.38 -1.13 -13.06
CA ARG A 145 12.90 0.18 -13.50
C ARG A 145 13.43 1.02 -12.35
N LYS A 146 13.34 0.55 -11.10
CA LYS A 146 13.80 1.22 -9.88
C LYS A 146 13.18 2.62 -9.72
N VAL A 147 11.89 2.76 -10.03
CA VAL A 147 11.16 4.01 -9.78
C VAL A 147 11.17 4.31 -8.28
N ARG A 148 11.25 5.58 -7.91
CA ARG A 148 11.14 6.01 -6.52
C ARG A 148 9.70 5.95 -6.03
N THR A 149 8.77 6.32 -6.90
CA THR A 149 7.35 6.41 -6.58
C THR A 149 6.52 5.75 -7.67
N ALA A 150 5.77 4.72 -7.33
CA ALA A 150 4.83 4.04 -8.23
C ALA A 150 3.39 4.26 -7.77
N ILE A 151 2.57 4.89 -8.60
CA ILE A 151 1.17 5.19 -8.32
C ILE A 151 0.29 4.42 -9.30
N LEU A 152 -0.59 3.55 -8.77
CA LEU A 152 -1.50 2.75 -9.56
C LEU A 152 -2.95 3.10 -9.22
N VAL A 153 -3.72 3.42 -10.24
CA VAL A 153 -5.12 3.83 -10.10
C VAL A 153 -6.00 2.94 -10.99
N PHE A 154 -6.94 2.25 -10.37
CA PHE A 154 -7.82 1.29 -11.05
C PHE A 154 -9.27 1.77 -10.95
N ASP A 155 -9.77 2.35 -12.03
CA ASP A 155 -11.20 2.63 -12.23
C ASP A 155 -11.82 1.50 -13.06
N ALA A 156 -11.95 0.36 -12.40
CA ALA A 156 -12.43 -0.86 -13.03
C ALA A 156 -13.70 -1.35 -12.34
N CYS A 157 -14.72 -1.65 -13.13
CA CYS A 157 -15.94 -2.28 -12.65
C CYS A 157 -15.61 -3.64 -12.00
N ARG A 158 -16.28 -3.90 -10.88
CA ARG A 158 -16.11 -5.13 -10.12
C ARG A 158 -17.23 -6.14 -10.37
N ASN A 159 -18.01 -5.95 -11.43
CA ASN A 159 -18.95 -6.96 -11.87
C ASN A 159 -18.21 -7.99 -12.73
N ASN A 160 -18.54 -9.25 -12.55
CA ASN A 160 -18.11 -10.30 -13.44
C ASN A 160 -18.68 -10.02 -14.85
N PRO A 161 -17.88 -9.57 -15.84
CA PRO A 161 -18.41 -9.23 -17.16
C PRO A 161 -18.87 -10.46 -17.95
N PHE A 162 -18.63 -11.67 -17.43
CA PHE A 162 -19.01 -12.96 -18.02
C PHE A 162 -20.33 -13.49 -17.48
N GLU A 163 -20.98 -12.81 -16.51
CA GLU A 163 -22.32 -13.16 -16.04
C GLU A 163 -23.37 -12.88 -17.11
N ARG A 164 -24.08 -13.94 -17.52
CA ARG A 164 -25.31 -13.84 -18.31
C ARG A 164 -26.47 -14.36 -17.48
N ALA A 165 -27.61 -13.69 -17.58
CA ALA A 165 -28.83 -14.14 -16.90
C ALA A 165 -29.14 -15.61 -17.27
N GLY A 166 -29.16 -16.51 -16.27
CA GLY A 166 -29.47 -17.92 -16.42
C GLY A 166 -28.29 -18.86 -16.73
N THR A 167 -27.04 -18.37 -16.75
CA THR A 167 -25.84 -19.20 -16.87
C THR A 167 -24.99 -19.13 -15.59
N ARG A 168 -24.28 -20.22 -15.29
CA ARG A 168 -23.24 -20.19 -14.24
C ARG A 168 -22.08 -19.33 -14.73
N ALA A 169 -21.74 -18.33 -13.96
CA ALA A 169 -20.65 -17.42 -14.26
C ALA A 169 -19.28 -18.09 -14.01
N VAL A 170 -18.24 -17.56 -14.66
CA VAL A 170 -16.84 -17.85 -14.31
C VAL A 170 -16.66 -17.68 -12.80
N ALA A 171 -16.14 -18.70 -12.11
CA ALA A 171 -15.93 -18.68 -10.68
C ALA A 171 -14.90 -17.58 -10.31
N GLY A 172 -15.36 -16.54 -9.63
CA GLY A 172 -14.55 -15.43 -9.12
C GLY A 172 -15.45 -14.51 -8.31
N GLY A 173 -14.97 -14.04 -7.18
CA GLY A 173 -15.66 -13.00 -6.40
C GLY A 173 -15.74 -11.73 -7.25
N GLY A 174 -16.92 -11.11 -7.38
CA GLY A 174 -17.07 -9.87 -8.17
C GLY A 174 -16.05 -8.81 -7.74
N GLY A 175 -15.24 -8.31 -8.68
CA GLY A 175 -14.34 -7.19 -8.48
C GLY A 175 -12.85 -7.52 -8.34
N LEU A 176 -12.01 -6.47 -8.28
CA LEU A 176 -10.59 -6.62 -8.07
C LEU A 176 -10.29 -6.95 -6.59
N ALA A 177 -9.33 -7.85 -6.33
CA ALA A 177 -8.85 -8.19 -5.01
C ALA A 177 -8.07 -7.03 -4.36
N PRO A 178 -8.05 -6.89 -3.03
CA PRO A 178 -7.15 -5.98 -2.34
C PRO A 178 -5.68 -6.32 -2.62
N MET A 179 -4.88 -5.35 -3.04
CA MET A 179 -3.42 -5.50 -3.15
C MET A 179 -2.78 -5.23 -1.77
N THR A 180 -2.84 -6.20 -0.88
CA THR A 180 -2.38 -6.04 0.52
C THR A 180 -0.87 -6.14 0.69
N GLN A 181 -0.15 -6.64 -0.31
CA GLN A 181 1.32 -6.82 -0.28
C GLN A 181 1.96 -5.94 -1.35
N LEU A 182 1.88 -4.63 -1.16
CA LEU A 182 2.61 -3.70 -2.01
C LEU A 182 4.05 -3.55 -1.53
N PRO A 183 5.01 -3.44 -2.44
CA PRO A 183 6.38 -3.06 -2.12
C PRO A 183 6.48 -1.60 -1.66
N GLU A 184 7.60 -1.26 -1.01
CA GLU A 184 7.94 0.11 -0.63
C GLU A 184 7.93 1.05 -1.85
N GLY A 185 7.46 2.28 -1.66
CA GLY A 185 7.33 3.29 -2.70
C GLY A 185 6.15 3.08 -3.65
N VAL A 186 5.22 2.16 -3.34
CA VAL A 186 4.03 1.89 -4.15
C VAL A 186 2.77 2.37 -3.45
N PHE A 187 1.94 3.10 -4.19
CA PHE A 187 0.59 3.48 -3.82
C PHE A 187 -0.40 2.92 -4.81
N SER A 188 -1.49 2.31 -4.34
CA SER A 188 -2.58 1.88 -5.21
C SER A 188 -3.94 2.33 -4.70
N ILE A 189 -4.84 2.71 -5.62
CA ILE A 189 -6.22 3.07 -5.32
C ILE A 189 -7.17 2.40 -6.30
N PHE A 190 -8.28 1.90 -5.77
CA PHE A 190 -9.36 1.25 -6.51
C PHE A 190 -10.64 2.06 -6.38
N SER A 191 -11.39 2.19 -7.47
CA SER A 191 -12.62 2.97 -7.53
C SER A 191 -13.74 2.46 -6.63
N ALA A 192 -13.67 1.20 -6.18
CA ALA A 192 -14.65 0.62 -5.26
C ALA A 192 -14.00 -0.40 -4.32
N GLY A 193 -14.60 -0.68 -3.17
CA GLY A 193 -14.17 -1.69 -2.20
C GLY A 193 -14.45 -3.14 -2.64
N PRO A 194 -13.91 -4.15 -1.93
CA PRO A 194 -14.17 -5.55 -2.24
C PRO A 194 -15.68 -5.85 -2.31
N ARG A 195 -16.10 -6.61 -3.34
CA ARG A 195 -17.51 -6.96 -3.60
C ARG A 195 -18.45 -5.75 -3.78
N GLN A 196 -17.91 -4.60 -4.19
CA GLN A 196 -18.68 -3.43 -4.59
C GLN A 196 -18.48 -3.17 -6.07
N THR A 197 -19.46 -2.54 -6.72
CA THR A 197 -19.38 -2.12 -8.11
C THR A 197 -19.06 -0.64 -8.22
N ALA A 198 -18.15 -0.29 -9.13
CA ALA A 198 -17.92 1.10 -9.50
C ALA A 198 -19.01 1.57 -10.47
N LEU A 199 -19.53 2.76 -10.25
CA LEU A 199 -20.53 3.39 -11.10
C LEU A 199 -19.88 4.10 -12.28
N ASP A 200 -20.19 3.67 -13.49
CA ASP A 200 -19.85 4.37 -14.72
C ASP A 200 -20.62 5.71 -14.78
N ARG A 201 -21.85 5.76 -14.24
CA ARG A 201 -22.73 6.94 -14.19
C ARG A 201 -23.71 6.85 -13.02
N LEU A 202 -24.21 7.99 -12.56
CA LEU A 202 -25.24 8.04 -11.49
C LEU A 202 -26.62 7.65 -12.01
N SER A 203 -26.97 8.05 -13.24
CA SER A 203 -28.25 7.75 -13.90
C SER A 203 -28.07 7.73 -15.41
N ASN A 204 -29.12 7.40 -16.15
CA ASN A 204 -29.11 7.48 -17.62
C ASN A 204 -28.95 8.93 -18.12
N ASP A 205 -29.37 9.91 -17.33
CA ASP A 205 -29.29 11.35 -17.65
C ASP A 205 -28.02 12.01 -17.08
N ASP A 206 -27.08 11.23 -16.54
CA ASP A 206 -25.82 11.75 -16.02
C ASP A 206 -24.95 12.27 -17.17
N ALA A 207 -25.03 13.58 -17.41
CA ALA A 207 -24.31 14.27 -18.47
C ALA A 207 -22.78 14.38 -18.25
N ASN A 208 -22.28 14.02 -17.06
CA ASN A 208 -20.84 14.07 -16.82
C ASN A 208 -20.11 13.06 -17.72
N PRO A 209 -19.06 13.45 -18.46
CA PRO A 209 -18.36 12.56 -19.38
C PRO A 209 -17.58 11.45 -18.69
N ASN A 210 -17.35 11.56 -17.37
CA ASN A 210 -16.53 10.65 -16.60
C ASN A 210 -17.34 9.78 -15.64
N SER A 211 -16.75 8.67 -15.23
CA SER A 211 -17.21 7.83 -14.14
C SER A 211 -17.35 8.62 -12.81
N VAL A 212 -18.07 8.07 -11.86
CA VAL A 212 -18.23 8.69 -10.54
C VAL A 212 -16.89 8.81 -9.81
N PHE A 213 -16.01 7.82 -9.98
CA PHE A 213 -14.68 7.85 -9.38
C PHE A 213 -13.77 8.85 -10.09
N THR A 214 -13.58 8.73 -11.40
CA THR A 214 -12.61 9.56 -12.13
C THR A 214 -12.95 11.05 -12.05
N ARG A 215 -14.23 11.47 -12.18
CA ARG A 215 -14.61 12.89 -12.02
C ARG A 215 -14.20 13.48 -10.68
N THR A 216 -14.22 12.65 -9.64
CA THR A 216 -13.88 13.04 -8.28
C THR A 216 -12.37 13.01 -8.04
N PHE A 217 -11.73 11.92 -8.43
CA PHE A 217 -10.29 11.72 -8.22
C PHE A 217 -9.46 12.77 -8.97
N ALA A 218 -9.78 13.05 -10.23
CA ALA A 218 -9.10 14.08 -11.02
C ALA A 218 -9.20 15.46 -10.37
N LYS A 219 -10.37 15.81 -9.83
CA LYS A 219 -10.59 17.06 -9.11
C LYS A 219 -9.74 17.16 -7.84
N GLU A 220 -9.71 16.11 -7.02
CA GLU A 220 -8.95 16.11 -5.78
C GLU A 220 -7.43 16.06 -6.04
N LEU A 221 -7.00 15.40 -7.12
CA LEU A 221 -5.59 15.33 -7.52
C LEU A 221 -4.99 16.70 -7.88
N THR A 222 -5.82 17.62 -8.39
CA THR A 222 -5.39 18.98 -8.75
C THR A 222 -5.38 19.97 -7.58
N GLN A 223 -5.81 19.57 -6.38
CA GLN A 223 -5.81 20.47 -5.23
C GLN A 223 -4.37 20.77 -4.76
N PRO A 224 -3.97 22.06 -4.63
CA PRO A 224 -2.63 22.41 -4.21
C PRO A 224 -2.38 22.03 -2.74
N GLY A 225 -1.17 21.55 -2.46
CA GLY A 225 -0.74 21.24 -1.09
C GLY A 225 -1.45 20.04 -0.43
N VAL A 226 -2.10 19.19 -1.24
CA VAL A 226 -2.76 17.98 -0.77
C VAL A 226 -1.88 16.77 -1.13
N ASN A 227 -1.49 15.96 -0.13
CA ASN A 227 -0.73 14.75 -0.38
C ASN A 227 -1.62 13.62 -0.95
N LEU A 228 -1.00 12.61 -1.54
CA LEU A 228 -1.69 11.53 -2.24
C LEU A 228 -2.68 10.75 -1.34
N VAL A 229 -2.34 10.56 -0.07
CA VAL A 229 -3.23 9.90 0.91
C VAL A 229 -4.48 10.75 1.17
N GLN A 230 -4.30 12.06 1.32
CA GLN A 230 -5.42 12.99 1.49
C GLN A 230 -6.30 13.06 0.24
N VAL A 231 -5.70 13.03 -0.97
CA VAL A 231 -6.43 12.90 -2.24
C VAL A 231 -7.32 11.66 -2.22
N ALA A 232 -6.76 10.50 -1.84
CA ALA A 232 -7.52 9.26 -1.76
C ALA A 232 -8.64 9.31 -0.72
N GLN A 233 -8.41 9.89 0.45
CA GLN A 233 -9.42 10.05 1.51
C GLN A 233 -10.57 10.98 1.09
N ARG A 234 -10.25 12.12 0.45
CA ARG A 234 -11.26 13.07 -0.07
C ARG A 234 -12.05 12.44 -1.21
N THR A 235 -11.38 11.75 -2.13
CA THR A 235 -12.04 11.00 -3.21
C THR A 235 -12.97 9.93 -2.65
N ARG A 236 -12.54 9.15 -1.66
CA ARG A 236 -13.37 8.15 -0.99
C ARG A 236 -14.68 8.76 -0.46
N ARG A 237 -14.57 9.87 0.27
CA ARG A 237 -15.73 10.55 0.83
C ARG A 237 -16.68 11.03 -0.27
N ALA A 238 -16.19 11.78 -1.23
CA ALA A 238 -17.01 12.36 -2.27
C ALA A 238 -17.64 11.31 -3.21
N VAL A 239 -16.93 10.22 -3.53
CA VAL A 239 -17.48 9.09 -4.29
C VAL A 239 -18.59 8.40 -3.51
N SER A 240 -18.39 8.16 -2.20
CA SER A 240 -19.41 7.51 -1.36
C SER A 240 -20.68 8.37 -1.26
N GLU A 241 -20.54 9.68 -1.06
CA GLU A 241 -21.67 10.63 -1.03
C GLU A 241 -22.42 10.67 -2.35
N LEU A 242 -21.70 10.73 -3.49
CA LEU A 242 -22.33 10.71 -4.82
C LEU A 242 -23.05 9.39 -5.09
N ALA A 243 -22.45 8.26 -4.78
CA ALA A 243 -23.06 6.95 -4.99
C ALA A 243 -24.32 6.75 -4.14
N GLU A 244 -24.33 7.30 -2.91
CA GLU A 244 -25.49 7.22 -2.01
C GLU A 244 -26.70 7.97 -2.57
N THR A 245 -26.53 9.04 -3.37
CA THR A 245 -27.64 9.76 -4.02
C THR A 245 -28.51 8.83 -4.89
N VAL A 246 -27.93 7.76 -5.41
CA VAL A 246 -28.61 6.73 -6.22
C VAL A 246 -28.76 5.40 -5.45
N ARG A 247 -28.64 5.43 -4.12
CA ARG A 247 -28.75 4.27 -3.24
C ARG A 247 -27.78 3.16 -3.60
N HIS A 248 -26.60 3.51 -4.09
CA HIS A 248 -25.54 2.58 -4.43
C HIS A 248 -24.39 2.69 -3.45
N LYS A 249 -23.80 1.53 -3.05
CA LYS A 249 -22.64 1.50 -2.17
C LYS A 249 -21.36 1.42 -2.99
N GLN A 250 -20.62 2.52 -3.06
CA GLN A 250 -19.29 2.57 -3.68
C GLN A 250 -18.31 3.31 -2.76
N ILE A 251 -17.35 2.59 -2.21
CA ILE A 251 -16.37 3.12 -1.28
C ILE A 251 -14.98 2.82 -1.86
N PRO A 252 -14.28 3.78 -2.46
CA PRO A 252 -12.91 3.60 -2.92
C PRO A 252 -11.98 3.10 -1.81
N VAL A 253 -11.05 2.22 -2.15
CA VAL A 253 -10.03 1.72 -1.21
C VAL A 253 -8.65 1.99 -1.77
N TYR A 254 -7.70 2.31 -0.89
CA TYR A 254 -6.31 2.51 -1.26
C TYR A 254 -5.39 1.74 -0.33
N PHE A 255 -4.20 1.45 -0.83
CA PHE A 255 -3.09 0.81 -0.13
C PHE A 255 -1.86 1.68 -0.34
N ASP A 256 -1.19 2.02 0.74
CA ASP A 256 -0.09 2.96 0.78
C ASP A 256 1.14 2.31 1.42
N GLN A 257 2.25 2.27 0.67
CA GLN A 257 3.58 1.86 1.10
C GLN A 257 4.62 2.96 0.77
N MET A 258 4.17 4.22 0.69
CA MET A 258 5.08 5.35 0.54
C MET A 258 5.86 5.59 1.83
N VAL A 259 7.14 5.93 1.68
CA VAL A 259 8.01 6.30 2.83
C VAL A 259 7.76 7.75 3.23
N ASP A 260 7.56 8.62 2.23
CA ASP A 260 7.37 10.05 2.41
C ASP A 260 6.01 10.50 1.87
N ASP A 261 5.54 11.65 2.31
CA ASP A 261 4.37 12.31 1.74
C ASP A 261 4.59 12.70 0.28
N VAL A 262 3.73 12.23 -0.62
CA VAL A 262 3.80 12.53 -2.06
C VAL A 262 2.80 13.63 -2.43
N PHE A 263 3.32 14.77 -2.89
CA PHE A 263 2.53 15.90 -3.38
C PHE A 263 2.65 15.99 -4.90
N LEU A 264 1.59 15.71 -5.63
CA LEU A 264 1.59 15.81 -7.10
C LEU A 264 1.37 17.25 -7.57
N ASN A 265 0.56 18.04 -6.83
CA ASN A 265 0.37 19.46 -7.01
C ASN A 265 0.97 20.20 -5.78
N GLY A 266 2.29 20.32 -5.75
CA GLY A 266 2.99 21.12 -4.73
C GLY A 266 2.69 22.61 -4.91
N LEU A 267 2.72 23.38 -3.82
CA LEU A 267 2.77 24.83 -3.90
C LEU A 267 4.00 25.21 -4.74
N ALA A 268 3.80 25.86 -5.90
CA ALA A 268 4.87 26.55 -6.58
C ALA A 268 5.47 27.57 -5.58
N ASN A 269 6.75 27.38 -5.20
CA ASN A 269 7.50 28.17 -4.21
C ASN A 269 7.42 27.72 -2.74
N ALA A 270 7.80 26.48 -2.46
CA ALA A 270 8.62 26.27 -1.27
C ALA A 270 10.08 26.18 -1.74
N GLN A 271 10.74 27.31 -1.88
CA GLN A 271 12.20 27.32 -1.76
C GLN A 271 12.55 26.62 -0.44
N PRO A 272 13.56 25.75 -0.40
CA PRO A 272 14.05 25.25 0.88
C PRO A 272 14.43 26.51 1.69
N GLU A 273 13.67 26.79 2.72
CA GLU A 273 14.03 27.80 3.70
C GLU A 273 15.38 27.35 4.25
N ALA A 274 16.42 28.08 3.89
CA ALA A 274 17.75 27.83 4.38
C ALA A 274 17.66 27.76 5.91
N ALA A 275 17.99 26.60 6.46
CA ALA A 275 17.98 26.36 7.89
C ALA A 275 18.72 27.49 8.58
N LYS A 276 18.01 28.31 9.37
CA LYS A 276 18.62 29.26 10.27
C LYS A 276 19.53 28.47 11.19
N PRO A 277 20.76 28.98 11.45
CA PRO A 277 21.64 28.31 12.40
C PRO A 277 20.94 28.22 13.75
N ALA A 278 20.78 26.99 14.24
CA ALA A 278 20.25 26.74 15.55
C ALA A 278 21.15 27.37 16.60
N GLU A 279 20.60 28.21 17.47
CA GLU A 279 21.26 28.66 18.67
C GLU A 279 21.65 27.45 19.55
N PRO A 280 22.79 27.49 20.24
CA PRO A 280 23.28 26.35 20.99
C PRO A 280 22.39 26.09 22.22
N LEU A 281 21.64 25.01 22.21
CA LEU A 281 20.95 24.47 23.37
C LEU A 281 21.97 23.99 24.41
N GLN A 282 21.88 24.58 25.59
CA GLN A 282 22.67 24.26 26.77
C GLN A 282 22.54 22.78 27.14
N LYS A 283 23.69 22.23 27.56
CA LYS A 283 23.93 20.91 28.11
C LYS A 283 22.79 20.36 28.97
N LEU A 284 22.10 19.32 28.48
CA LEU A 284 21.48 18.32 29.34
C LEU A 284 22.42 17.10 29.42
N ALA A 285 22.59 16.63 30.67
CA ALA A 285 23.54 15.60 31.01
C ALA A 285 23.41 14.32 30.18
N ALA A 286 24.56 13.78 29.82
CA ALA A 286 24.71 12.58 29.03
C ALA A 286 24.05 11.35 29.69
N LEU A 287 23.05 10.78 29.05
CA LEU A 287 22.69 9.37 29.21
C LEU A 287 23.70 8.51 28.47
N PRO A 288 24.05 7.31 28.98
CA PRO A 288 25.05 6.46 28.35
C PRO A 288 24.64 6.09 26.92
N PRO A 289 25.60 5.93 25.99
CA PRO A 289 25.28 5.66 24.59
C PRO A 289 24.57 4.33 24.46
N VAL A 290 23.34 4.35 23.95
CA VAL A 290 22.69 3.18 23.41
C VAL A 290 23.55 2.72 22.25
N GLN A 291 24.24 1.59 22.44
CA GLN A 291 24.94 0.92 21.35
C GLN A 291 23.95 0.65 20.24
N ARG A 292 24.03 1.43 19.15
CA ARG A 292 23.44 1.04 17.87
C ARG A 292 24.13 -0.24 17.47
N LEU A 293 23.44 -1.36 17.62
CA LEU A 293 23.81 -2.58 16.96
C LEU A 293 23.69 -2.29 15.45
N GLN A 294 24.85 -2.12 14.81
CA GLN A 294 24.93 -2.06 13.36
C GLN A 294 24.32 -3.35 12.80
N PRO A 295 23.49 -3.30 11.74
CA PRO A 295 23.13 -4.50 11.03
C PRO A 295 24.40 -5.04 10.35
N GLN A 296 24.93 -6.10 10.90
CA GLN A 296 25.96 -6.90 10.22
C GLN A 296 25.25 -7.75 9.19
N ASN A 297 25.11 -7.25 7.96
CA ASN A 297 25.06 -8.06 6.74
C ASN A 297 25.10 -7.13 5.52
N ASP A 298 26.29 -6.91 5.01
CA ASP A 298 26.56 -6.21 3.74
C ASP A 298 26.36 -7.13 2.51
N SER A 299 25.45 -8.10 2.55
CA SER A 299 25.10 -8.87 1.36
C SER A 299 23.86 -8.26 0.71
N VAL A 300 24.03 -7.72 -0.48
CA VAL A 300 22.99 -7.06 -1.30
C VAL A 300 21.75 -7.95 -1.53
N ASN A 301 21.83 -9.26 -1.28
CA ASN A 301 20.79 -10.27 -1.56
C ASN A 301 20.32 -11.04 -0.32
N ALA A 302 20.45 -10.48 0.88
CA ALA A 302 19.96 -11.15 2.09
C ALA A 302 18.43 -11.24 2.07
N PRO A 303 17.84 -12.42 2.38
CA PRO A 303 16.39 -12.57 2.52
C PRO A 303 15.82 -11.66 3.61
N ILE A 304 14.64 -11.11 3.34
CA ILE A 304 13.83 -10.39 4.33
C ILE A 304 12.67 -11.30 4.73
N ALA A 305 12.23 -11.26 5.99
CA ALA A 305 11.05 -11.98 6.42
C ALA A 305 9.96 -11.06 6.94
N MET A 306 8.72 -11.35 6.54
CA MET A 306 7.52 -10.79 7.15
C MET A 306 6.89 -11.81 8.08
N PHE A 307 6.42 -11.33 9.23
CA PHE A 307 5.80 -12.14 10.26
C PHE A 307 4.35 -11.68 10.45
N SER A 308 3.41 -12.59 10.33
CA SER A 308 1.98 -12.31 10.47
C SER A 308 1.36 -13.27 11.48
N ARG A 309 0.63 -12.74 12.47
CA ARG A 309 -0.04 -13.54 13.51
C ARG A 309 -1.41 -13.99 13.04
N HIS A 310 -1.73 -15.25 13.22
CA HIS A 310 -3.07 -15.82 13.01
C HIS A 310 -3.46 -16.75 14.19
N ASN A 311 -4.69 -17.26 14.20
CA ASN A 311 -5.19 -18.05 15.33
C ASN A 311 -4.38 -19.34 15.62
N GLY A 312 -3.77 -19.94 14.60
CA GLY A 312 -2.97 -21.17 14.73
C GLY A 312 -1.49 -20.97 15.01
N GLY A 313 -0.96 -19.75 14.85
CA GLY A 313 0.47 -19.51 14.97
C GLY A 313 0.95 -18.25 14.24
N TRP A 314 2.08 -18.37 13.58
CA TRP A 314 2.71 -17.32 12.81
C TRP A 314 2.98 -17.79 11.39
N THR A 315 2.56 -17.05 10.41
CA THR A 315 3.05 -17.19 9.04
C THR A 315 4.30 -16.34 8.87
N VAL A 316 5.38 -16.94 8.41
CA VAL A 316 6.64 -16.27 8.06
C VAL A 316 6.79 -16.35 6.56
N VAL A 317 6.87 -15.21 5.88
CA VAL A 317 7.06 -15.13 4.43
C VAL A 317 8.44 -14.58 4.14
N PHE A 318 9.28 -15.38 3.48
CA PHE A 318 10.63 -14.97 3.05
C PHE A 318 10.54 -14.25 1.70
N SER A 319 11.11 -13.06 1.62
CA SER A 319 11.30 -12.32 0.38
C SER A 319 12.77 -12.35 -0.02
N ILE A 320 13.05 -12.94 -1.18
CA ILE A 320 14.39 -13.05 -1.77
C ILE A 320 14.35 -12.31 -3.10
N ALA A 321 15.28 -11.37 -3.29
CA ALA A 321 15.29 -10.49 -4.46
C ALA A 321 15.52 -11.25 -5.78
N ASP A 322 16.34 -12.28 -5.75
CA ASP A 322 16.67 -13.08 -6.92
C ASP A 322 15.80 -14.34 -7.04
N PRO A 323 15.56 -14.83 -8.28
CA PRO A 323 14.90 -16.11 -8.47
C PRO A 323 15.65 -17.24 -7.79
N THR A 324 14.93 -18.06 -7.05
CA THR A 324 15.51 -19.18 -6.29
C THR A 324 15.00 -20.53 -6.77
N LEU A 325 15.83 -21.55 -6.64
CA LEU A 325 15.51 -22.94 -6.98
C LEU A 325 15.06 -23.76 -5.77
N GLY A 326 15.29 -23.26 -4.57
CA GLY A 326 14.91 -23.90 -3.30
C GLY A 326 15.15 -22.94 -2.14
N ILE A 327 14.34 -23.04 -1.11
CA ILE A 327 14.49 -22.29 0.15
C ILE A 327 14.50 -23.31 1.29
N SER A 328 15.45 -23.15 2.22
CA SER A 328 15.51 -23.96 3.44
C SER A 328 15.76 -23.08 4.66
N TRP A 329 15.24 -23.50 5.79
CA TRP A 329 15.27 -22.73 7.02
C TRP A 329 15.45 -23.60 8.26
N ARG A 330 15.89 -23.00 9.35
CA ARG A 330 15.88 -23.58 10.70
C ARG A 330 15.76 -22.51 11.76
N ILE A 331 15.38 -22.89 12.98
CA ILE A 331 15.42 -22.00 14.14
C ILE A 331 16.72 -22.23 14.89
N GLY A 332 17.42 -21.14 15.23
CA GLY A 332 18.69 -21.18 15.96
C GLY A 332 19.88 -21.64 15.10
N ASP A 333 21.02 -21.89 15.77
CA ASP A 333 22.29 -22.19 15.10
C ASP A 333 22.57 -23.67 14.97
N SER A 334 21.72 -24.54 15.52
CA SER A 334 21.88 -26.01 15.52
C SER A 334 20.69 -26.71 14.90
N GLY A 335 20.89 -27.94 14.43
CA GLY A 335 19.89 -28.78 13.78
C GLY A 335 19.87 -28.64 12.26
N ASP A 336 19.11 -29.54 11.62
CA ASP A 336 19.02 -29.61 10.17
C ASP A 336 18.15 -28.51 9.58
N PHE A 337 18.52 -28.07 8.39
CA PHE A 337 17.66 -27.16 7.60
C PHE A 337 16.49 -27.93 7.01
N ARG A 338 15.30 -27.37 7.11
CA ARG A 338 14.07 -27.91 6.55
C ARG A 338 13.76 -27.18 5.25
N GLU A 339 13.41 -27.92 4.20
CA GLU A 339 12.93 -27.33 2.96
C GLU A 339 11.54 -26.71 3.16
N THR A 340 11.29 -25.56 2.52
CA THR A 340 9.96 -24.96 2.52
C THR A 340 8.98 -25.67 1.59
N GLY A 341 9.52 -26.54 0.69
CA GLY A 341 8.75 -27.18 -0.38
C GLY A 341 8.55 -26.28 -1.60
N PHE A 342 7.62 -26.69 -2.46
CA PHE A 342 7.34 -26.01 -3.72
C PHE A 342 5.86 -25.71 -3.87
N MET A 343 5.56 -24.59 -4.54
CA MET A 343 4.22 -24.28 -5.02
C MET A 343 3.91 -25.07 -6.29
N ASP A 344 2.62 -25.21 -6.62
CA ASP A 344 2.19 -25.88 -7.87
C ASP A 344 2.33 -24.99 -9.12
N THR A 345 3.06 -23.89 -9.00
CA THR A 345 3.34 -22.94 -10.06
C THR A 345 4.79 -23.03 -10.51
N LEU A 346 5.01 -22.84 -11.82
CA LEU A 346 6.36 -22.75 -12.39
C LEU A 346 6.81 -21.29 -12.42
N ASP A 347 8.06 -21.06 -12.05
CA ASP A 347 8.70 -19.76 -12.26
C ASP A 347 8.86 -19.55 -13.78
N PRO A 348 8.28 -18.47 -14.35
CA PRO A 348 8.31 -18.22 -15.80
C PRO A 348 9.72 -17.98 -16.34
N ARG A 349 10.68 -17.60 -15.49
CA ARG A 349 12.07 -17.32 -15.87
C ARG A 349 12.91 -18.60 -15.90
N THR A 350 12.74 -19.44 -14.89
CA THR A 350 13.53 -20.69 -14.75
C THR A 350 12.82 -21.92 -15.29
N ARG A 351 11.49 -21.86 -15.52
CA ARG A 351 10.61 -22.99 -15.86
C ARG A 351 10.66 -24.15 -14.85
N LYS A 352 11.14 -23.89 -13.63
CA LYS A 352 11.14 -24.84 -12.53
C LYS A 352 10.02 -24.50 -11.55
N ARG A 353 9.63 -25.46 -10.71
CA ARG A 353 8.63 -25.20 -9.66
C ARG A 353 9.13 -24.07 -8.74
N MET A 354 8.27 -23.13 -8.41
CA MET A 354 8.61 -22.04 -7.47
C MET A 354 8.74 -22.59 -6.07
N PRO A 355 9.83 -22.31 -5.35
CA PRO A 355 9.92 -22.62 -3.93
C PRO A 355 8.79 -21.92 -3.17
N ASN A 356 8.19 -22.60 -2.19
CA ASN A 356 7.24 -21.96 -1.29
C ASN A 356 7.98 -20.94 -0.40
N PRO A 357 7.67 -19.66 -0.46
CA PRO A 357 8.32 -18.66 0.37
C PRO A 357 7.82 -18.64 1.82
N SER A 358 6.77 -19.41 2.14
CA SER A 358 6.07 -19.33 3.43
C SER A 358 6.35 -20.54 4.31
N VAL A 359 6.50 -20.27 5.60
CA VAL A 359 6.57 -21.30 6.64
C VAL A 359 5.67 -20.92 7.82
N GLU A 360 5.19 -21.93 8.54
CA GLU A 360 4.35 -21.75 9.72
C GLU A 360 5.17 -22.02 10.99
N LEU A 361 5.03 -21.13 11.99
CA LEU A 361 5.58 -21.33 13.32
C LEU A 361 4.43 -21.48 14.34
N PRO A 362 4.61 -22.32 15.36
CA PRO A 362 3.65 -22.44 16.46
C PRO A 362 3.36 -21.11 17.15
N ALA A 363 2.16 -21.00 17.72
CA ALA A 363 1.69 -19.79 18.40
C ALA A 363 2.55 -19.38 19.62
N ASP A 364 3.18 -20.35 20.25
CA ASP A 364 4.05 -20.22 21.43
C ASP A 364 5.54 -20.08 21.08
N THR A 365 5.87 -19.95 19.79
CA THR A 365 7.27 -19.71 19.37
C THR A 365 7.79 -18.45 20.04
N SER A 366 8.84 -18.58 20.85
CA SER A 366 9.54 -17.47 21.50
C SER A 366 10.45 -16.73 20.53
N ALA A 367 10.98 -15.58 20.97
CA ALA A 367 11.96 -14.82 20.20
C ALA A 367 13.16 -15.73 19.82
N ALA A 368 13.52 -15.72 18.55
CA ALA A 368 14.51 -16.62 17.98
C ALA A 368 15.23 -15.99 16.77
N VAL A 369 16.31 -16.61 16.36
CA VAL A 369 16.93 -16.33 15.06
C VAL A 369 16.53 -17.44 14.10
N ILE A 370 15.94 -17.07 12.97
CA ILE A 370 15.61 -17.97 11.87
C ILE A 370 16.76 -17.89 10.87
N GLN A 371 17.43 -19.01 10.65
CA GLN A 371 18.48 -19.13 9.64
C GLN A 371 17.84 -19.54 8.31
N VAL A 372 18.04 -18.77 7.27
CA VAL A 372 17.49 -19.02 5.93
C VAL A 372 18.61 -19.25 4.94
N ARG A 373 18.48 -20.26 4.09
CA ARG A 373 19.34 -20.51 2.94
C ARG A 373 18.48 -20.64 1.69
N TYR A 374 19.04 -20.29 0.56
CA TYR A 374 18.37 -20.54 -0.71
C TYR A 374 19.37 -21.01 -1.78
N VAL A 375 18.88 -21.72 -2.76
CA VAL A 375 19.64 -22.13 -3.94
C VAL A 375 19.34 -21.13 -5.04
N ASP A 376 20.35 -20.47 -5.58
CA ASP A 376 20.20 -19.50 -6.66
C ASP A 376 19.99 -20.20 -8.03
N THR A 377 19.83 -19.42 -9.10
CA THR A 377 19.60 -19.94 -10.46
C THR A 377 20.78 -20.71 -11.03
N ASN A 378 21.98 -20.53 -10.51
CA ASN A 378 23.20 -21.27 -10.89
C ASN A 378 23.32 -22.60 -10.14
N GLY A 379 22.47 -22.85 -9.16
CA GLY A 379 22.52 -24.03 -8.31
C GLY A 379 23.44 -23.87 -7.10
N GLU A 380 23.91 -22.67 -6.81
CA GLU A 380 24.78 -22.39 -5.67
C GLU A 380 23.95 -22.09 -4.41
N LEU A 381 24.41 -22.63 -3.28
CA LEU A 381 23.77 -22.45 -1.99
C LEU A 381 24.21 -21.13 -1.37
N GLN A 382 23.24 -20.22 -1.14
CA GLN A 382 23.43 -18.91 -0.53
C GLN A 382 23.02 -18.92 0.94
N GLY A 383 23.77 -18.25 1.81
CA GLY A 383 23.51 -18.17 3.25
C GLY A 383 24.36 -19.13 4.11
N PRO A 384 23.99 -19.39 5.36
CA PRO A 384 22.73 -18.99 6.00
C PRO A 384 22.66 -17.50 6.33
N PHE A 385 21.46 -16.93 6.18
CA PHE A 385 21.16 -15.55 6.54
C PHE A 385 20.35 -15.52 7.84
N PRO A 386 20.82 -14.85 8.90
CA PRO A 386 20.10 -14.76 10.16
C PRO A 386 18.98 -13.74 10.09
N ILE A 387 17.75 -14.14 10.37
CA ILE A 387 16.58 -13.28 10.47
C ILE A 387 16.06 -13.33 11.90
N ARG A 388 15.97 -12.18 12.55
CA ARG A 388 15.48 -12.09 13.92
C ARG A 388 13.96 -12.14 13.94
N PHE A 389 13.40 -13.10 14.63
CA PHE A 389 12.00 -13.21 14.97
C PHE A 389 11.77 -12.73 16.40
N ASP A 390 10.95 -11.71 16.55
CA ASP A 390 10.48 -11.18 17.83
C ASP A 390 8.94 -11.14 17.78
N PRO A 391 8.26 -12.13 18.39
CA PRO A 391 6.81 -12.26 18.31
C PRO A 391 6.07 -11.09 18.97
N GLU A 392 6.63 -10.51 20.03
CA GLU A 392 6.00 -9.36 20.69
C GLU A 392 6.09 -8.11 19.82
N ALA A 393 7.25 -7.81 19.29
CA ALA A 393 7.45 -6.68 18.38
C ALA A 393 6.62 -6.83 17.09
N ALA A 394 6.54 -8.05 16.54
CA ALA A 394 5.72 -8.33 15.35
C ALA A 394 4.23 -8.12 15.64
N LEU A 395 3.72 -8.66 16.76
CA LEU A 395 2.33 -8.48 17.17
C LEU A 395 1.96 -7.01 17.40
N ILE A 396 2.82 -6.26 18.10
CA ILE A 396 2.61 -4.83 18.37
C ILE A 396 2.52 -4.06 17.06
N ARG A 397 3.44 -4.30 16.13
CA ARG A 397 3.47 -3.65 14.82
C ARG A 397 2.21 -3.94 14.00
N ASP A 398 1.79 -5.22 13.95
CA ASP A 398 0.61 -5.62 13.20
C ASP A 398 -0.67 -5.02 13.80
N GLN A 399 -0.83 -5.08 15.11
CA GLN A 399 -1.98 -4.48 15.78
C GLN A 399 -2.02 -2.96 15.64
N ARG A 400 -0.86 -2.29 15.72
CA ARG A 400 -0.78 -0.85 15.46
C ARG A 400 -1.23 -0.52 14.05
N LYS A 401 -0.74 -1.23 13.04
CA LYS A 401 -1.15 -1.03 11.64
C LYS A 401 -2.68 -1.18 11.48
N ILE A 402 -3.28 -2.16 12.13
CA ILE A 402 -4.73 -2.34 12.11
C ILE A 402 -5.45 -1.17 12.77
N LEU A 403 -5.00 -0.71 13.94
CA LEU A 403 -5.59 0.44 14.64
C LEU A 403 -5.53 1.70 13.77
N ASP A 404 -4.40 1.97 13.14
CA ASP A 404 -4.23 3.13 12.27
C ASP A 404 -5.18 3.05 11.05
N MET A 405 -5.28 1.88 10.41
CA MET A 405 -6.18 1.65 9.27
C MET A 405 -7.67 1.70 9.63
N THR A 406 -8.02 1.38 10.87
CA THR A 406 -9.40 1.30 11.35
C THR A 406 -9.76 2.41 12.34
N ALA A 407 -9.06 3.54 12.27
CA ALA A 407 -9.22 4.64 13.22
C ALA A 407 -10.65 5.18 13.33
N THR A 408 -11.45 5.07 12.28
CA THR A 408 -12.88 5.43 12.27
C THR A 408 -13.78 4.45 13.01
N SER A 409 -13.26 3.27 13.39
CA SER A 409 -14.01 2.19 14.04
C SER A 409 -13.61 1.98 15.51
N TRP A 410 -12.78 2.86 16.08
CA TRP A 410 -12.33 2.71 17.47
C TRP A 410 -13.48 2.71 18.47
N LEU A 411 -14.51 3.52 18.21
CA LEU A 411 -15.70 3.63 19.04
C LEU A 411 -16.98 3.42 18.24
N SER A 412 -18.01 2.87 18.91
CA SER A 412 -19.37 2.81 18.36
C SER A 412 -20.41 3.15 19.43
N PHE A 413 -21.35 4.02 19.09
CA PHE A 413 -22.47 4.37 19.97
C PHE A 413 -23.60 3.36 19.83
N ARG A 414 -24.23 3.02 20.96
CA ARG A 414 -25.44 2.20 21.00
C ARG A 414 -26.40 2.69 22.09
N GLU A 415 -27.67 2.63 21.82
CA GLU A 415 -28.75 2.85 22.80
C GLU A 415 -29.23 1.48 23.30
N TYR A 416 -28.90 1.18 24.55
CA TYR A 416 -29.35 -0.03 25.22
C TYR A 416 -29.35 0.23 26.74
N ASN A 417 -30.56 0.39 27.34
CA ASN A 417 -30.73 0.82 28.74
C ASN A 417 -29.88 2.05 29.10
N GLY A 418 -29.94 3.09 28.21
CA GLY A 418 -29.12 4.28 28.26
C GLY A 418 -28.13 4.36 27.10
N LEU A 419 -27.44 5.48 26.99
CA LEU A 419 -26.44 5.69 25.94
C LEU A 419 -25.11 5.01 26.33
N LEU A 420 -24.64 4.13 25.47
CA LEU A 420 -23.38 3.40 25.62
C LEU A 420 -22.43 3.79 24.47
N VAL A 421 -21.14 3.88 24.75
CA VAL A 421 -20.08 3.90 23.75
C VAL A 421 -19.20 2.68 23.94
N TYR A 422 -19.15 1.82 22.92
CA TYR A 422 -18.34 0.61 22.90
C TYR A 422 -16.94 0.93 22.35
N TYR A 423 -15.92 0.38 22.98
CA TYR A 423 -14.51 0.43 22.56
C TYR A 423 -13.91 -0.98 22.41
N THR A 424 -14.76 -1.94 22.07
CA THR A 424 -14.37 -3.34 21.82
C THR A 424 -13.23 -3.47 20.83
N HIS A 425 -13.22 -2.62 19.82
CA HIS A 425 -12.16 -2.58 18.81
C HIS A 425 -10.78 -2.29 19.43
N LEU A 426 -10.69 -1.25 20.28
CA LEU A 426 -9.46 -0.94 21.01
C LEU A 426 -9.01 -2.08 21.93
N MET A 427 -9.98 -2.77 22.57
CA MET A 427 -9.67 -3.92 23.41
C MET A 427 -9.10 -5.09 22.62
N SER A 428 -9.60 -5.34 21.40
CA SER A 428 -9.10 -6.42 20.54
C SER A 428 -7.67 -6.21 20.06
N TYR A 429 -7.23 -4.95 19.96
CA TYR A 429 -5.88 -4.59 19.52
C TYR A 429 -5.05 -3.91 20.62
N ARG A 430 -5.39 -4.17 21.88
CA ARG A 430 -4.78 -3.54 23.06
C ARG A 430 -3.28 -3.81 23.24
N CYS A 431 -2.75 -4.86 22.58
CA CYS A 431 -1.33 -5.17 22.72
C CYS A 431 -0.43 -4.10 22.09
N ALA A 432 -0.91 -3.35 21.11
CA ALA A 432 -0.18 -2.21 20.57
C ALA A 432 -0.36 -0.92 21.39
N ILE A 433 -1.34 -0.87 22.30
CA ILE A 433 -1.73 0.32 23.03
C ILE A 433 -1.08 0.32 24.42
N ARG A 434 -0.47 1.45 24.78
CA ARG A 434 0.02 1.72 26.12
C ARG A 434 -1.03 2.44 26.98
N GLU A 435 -1.71 3.43 26.38
CA GLU A 435 -2.73 4.23 27.05
C GLU A 435 -3.81 4.68 26.07
N VAL A 436 -5.05 4.70 26.52
CA VAL A 436 -6.19 5.30 25.79
C VAL A 436 -6.70 6.47 26.61
N ARG A 437 -6.82 7.63 25.99
CA ARG A 437 -7.47 8.80 26.57
C ARG A 437 -8.77 9.09 25.83
N VAL A 438 -9.79 9.50 26.57
CA VAL A 438 -11.10 9.85 26.02
C VAL A 438 -11.58 11.20 26.57
N GLY A 439 -12.28 11.96 25.73
CA GLY A 439 -12.94 13.21 26.11
C GLY A 439 -14.42 13.11 25.76
N ILE A 440 -15.31 13.40 26.73
CA ILE A 440 -16.76 13.36 26.52
C ILE A 440 -17.25 14.77 26.24
N ASP A 441 -17.88 14.98 25.07
CA ASP A 441 -18.32 16.30 24.56
C ASP A 441 -17.20 17.36 24.52
N THR A 442 -15.96 16.93 24.39
CA THR A 442 -14.78 17.77 24.27
C THR A 442 -13.84 17.25 23.19
N ALA A 443 -13.10 18.15 22.54
CA ALA A 443 -12.09 17.79 21.55
C ALA A 443 -10.76 17.32 22.22
N VAL A 444 -10.60 17.57 23.52
CA VAL A 444 -9.37 17.21 24.25
C VAL A 444 -9.64 15.97 25.11
N PRO A 445 -9.00 14.82 24.80
CA PRO A 445 -9.10 13.61 25.61
C PRO A 445 -8.35 13.76 26.94
N ASP A 446 -9.05 13.93 28.05
CA ASP A 446 -8.48 14.18 29.38
C ASP A 446 -8.59 13.00 30.34
N LYS A 447 -9.45 12.01 30.04
CA LYS A 447 -9.71 10.87 30.91
C LYS A 447 -9.04 9.61 30.40
N VAL A 448 -8.24 8.96 31.25
CA VAL A 448 -7.63 7.67 30.91
C VAL A 448 -8.69 6.56 30.99
N LEU A 449 -8.81 5.81 29.91
CA LEU A 449 -9.67 4.64 29.83
C LEU A 449 -8.88 3.40 30.28
N LYS A 450 -9.40 2.71 31.29
CA LYS A 450 -8.76 1.51 31.80
C LYS A 450 -8.90 0.36 30.80
N MET A 451 -7.77 -0.15 30.31
CA MET A 451 -7.69 -1.27 29.39
C MET A 451 -7.23 -2.55 30.11
N PRO A 452 -7.76 -3.72 29.74
CA PRO A 452 -7.21 -4.98 30.25
C PRO A 452 -5.78 -5.20 29.74
N PRO A 453 -4.94 -5.98 30.45
CA PRO A 453 -3.58 -6.25 30.02
C PRO A 453 -3.53 -6.99 28.68
N CYS A 454 -2.43 -6.82 27.92
CA CYS A 454 -2.17 -7.60 26.73
C CYS A 454 -1.97 -9.08 27.09
N ASN A 455 -2.64 -9.95 26.34
CA ASN A 455 -2.36 -11.40 26.37
C ASN A 455 -1.74 -11.76 25.00
N THR A 456 -0.45 -12.01 24.97
CA THR A 456 0.28 -12.31 23.72
C THR A 456 -0.06 -13.68 23.14
N ARG A 457 -0.61 -14.61 23.93
CA ARG A 457 -1.10 -15.91 23.42
C ARG A 457 -2.39 -15.77 22.65
N ASP A 458 -3.36 -15.01 23.23
CA ASP A 458 -4.66 -14.76 22.64
C ASP A 458 -4.93 -13.25 22.60
N PRO A 459 -4.24 -12.51 21.71
CA PRO A 459 -4.20 -11.06 21.76
C PRO A 459 -5.53 -10.38 21.48
N SER A 460 -6.43 -11.03 20.73
CA SER A 460 -7.75 -10.48 20.37
C SER A 460 -8.86 -10.85 21.37
N VAL A 461 -8.61 -11.81 22.27
CA VAL A 461 -9.61 -12.25 23.25
C VAL A 461 -9.78 -11.20 24.31
N ILE A 462 -11.00 -10.72 24.49
CA ILE A 462 -11.37 -9.78 25.56
C ILE A 462 -11.72 -10.61 26.80
N PRO A 463 -11.12 -10.32 27.97
CA PRO A 463 -11.45 -11.01 29.22
C PRO A 463 -12.95 -10.89 29.56
N HIS A 464 -13.54 -11.96 30.11
CA HIS A 464 -14.96 -11.99 30.41
C HIS A 464 -15.40 -10.95 31.47
N ASP A 465 -14.49 -10.57 32.34
CA ASP A 465 -14.68 -9.55 33.38
C ASP A 465 -14.44 -8.12 32.88
N ALA A 466 -13.94 -7.94 31.65
CA ALA A 466 -13.70 -6.64 31.07
C ALA A 466 -15.01 -6.02 30.54
N GLN A 467 -15.27 -4.78 30.92
CA GLN A 467 -16.42 -4.03 30.43
C GLN A 467 -16.03 -3.29 29.14
N PRO A 468 -16.56 -3.66 27.97
CA PRO A 468 -16.15 -3.11 26.69
C PRO A 468 -16.86 -1.81 26.30
N TYR A 469 -17.51 -1.13 27.24
CA TYR A 469 -18.27 0.10 27.00
C TYR A 469 -18.20 1.07 28.18
N LEU A 470 -18.41 2.35 27.89
CA LEU A 470 -18.72 3.39 28.89
C LEU A 470 -20.22 3.72 28.82
N LYS A 471 -20.83 3.94 30.00
CA LYS A 471 -22.16 4.56 30.10
C LYS A 471 -22.03 6.07 30.00
N LEU A 472 -22.78 6.68 29.10
CA LEU A 472 -22.77 8.10 28.86
C LEU A 472 -24.08 8.75 29.28
N ALA A 473 -24.05 10.05 29.56
CA ALA A 473 -25.29 10.81 29.78
C ALA A 473 -26.10 10.84 28.47
N PRO A 474 -27.44 10.80 28.53
CA PRO A 474 -28.28 10.79 27.33
C PRO A 474 -28.10 12.00 26.40
N VAL A 475 -27.57 13.10 26.95
CA VAL A 475 -27.30 14.35 26.22
C VAL A 475 -25.95 14.38 25.51
N THR A 476 -25.09 13.37 25.74
CA THR A 476 -23.76 13.29 25.10
C THR A 476 -23.86 13.21 23.59
N LYS A 477 -23.09 14.07 22.92
CA LYS A 477 -23.08 14.20 21.44
C LYS A 477 -21.84 13.60 20.78
N SER A 478 -20.71 13.60 21.50
CA SER A 478 -19.43 13.15 20.94
C SER A 478 -18.49 12.55 21.99
N VAL A 479 -17.59 11.71 21.53
CA VAL A 479 -16.44 11.24 22.31
C VAL A 479 -15.18 11.38 21.46
N SER A 480 -14.16 12.07 21.97
CA SER A 480 -12.83 12.13 21.38
C SER A 480 -11.94 11.05 21.98
N VAL A 481 -10.99 10.54 21.18
CA VAL A 481 -10.04 9.49 21.59
C VAL A 481 -8.65 9.84 21.11
N GLU A 482 -7.66 9.60 21.95
CA GLU A 482 -6.23 9.62 21.65
C GLU A 482 -5.60 8.34 22.17
N LEU A 483 -4.74 7.72 21.37
CA LEU A 483 -3.99 6.53 21.74
C LEU A 483 -2.53 6.89 21.95
N THR A 484 -1.93 6.40 23.01
CA THR A 484 -0.48 6.31 23.13
C THR A 484 -0.09 4.85 22.86
N TYR A 485 0.72 4.63 21.84
CA TYR A 485 1.19 3.31 21.46
C TYR A 485 2.36 2.85 22.35
N ARG A 486 2.70 1.56 22.30
CA ARG A 486 3.80 1.00 23.10
C ARG A 486 5.17 1.50 22.69
N ASP A 487 5.37 1.92 21.44
CA ASP A 487 6.60 2.56 20.98
C ASP A 487 6.75 4.02 21.45
N GLY A 488 5.76 4.54 22.18
CA GLY A 488 5.75 5.90 22.72
C GLY A 488 5.15 6.94 21.77
N SER A 489 4.85 6.59 20.53
CA SER A 489 4.15 7.50 19.62
C SER A 489 2.69 7.71 20.03
N VAL A 490 2.11 8.83 19.61
CA VAL A 490 0.74 9.22 19.94
C VAL A 490 -0.06 9.35 18.65
N SER A 491 -1.31 8.88 18.65
CA SER A 491 -2.21 9.01 17.51
C SER A 491 -2.71 10.45 17.36
N GLU A 492 -3.25 10.77 16.19
CA GLU A 492 -4.14 11.92 16.09
C GLU A 492 -5.38 11.72 16.96
N ILE A 493 -5.93 12.82 17.47
CA ILE A 493 -7.21 12.79 18.17
C ILE A 493 -8.32 12.51 17.18
N LYS A 494 -9.09 11.46 17.44
CA LYS A 494 -10.26 11.10 16.63
C LYS A 494 -11.53 11.42 17.40
N SER A 495 -12.49 12.07 16.73
CA SER A 495 -13.79 12.42 17.31
C SER A 495 -14.89 11.58 16.68
N PHE A 496 -15.69 10.95 17.54
CA PHE A 496 -16.82 10.11 17.17
C PHE A 496 -18.11 10.80 17.59
N ARG A 497 -19.06 10.89 16.69
CA ARG A 497 -20.37 11.50 16.94
C ARG A 497 -21.45 10.43 16.99
N ARG A 498 -22.45 10.67 17.83
CA ARG A 498 -23.69 9.87 17.93
C ARG A 498 -24.51 9.95 16.66
#